data_a77ed55f8fc6c713a10a4ea748a2c87a
#
_entry.id   a77ed55f8fc6c713a10a4ea748a2c87a
#
_cell.length_a   1.000
_cell.length_b   1.000
_cell.length_c   1.000
_cell.angle_alpha   90.00
_cell.angle_beta   90.00
_cell.angle_gamma   90.00
#
_symmetry.space_group_name_H-M   'P 1'
#
loop_
_entity.id
_entity.type
_entity.pdbx_description
1 polymer ?
#
loop_
_entity_poly.entity_id
_entity_poly.type
_entity_poly.pdbx_seq_one_letter_code
_entity_poly.pdbx_strand_id
1 'polypeptide(L)'
;MSVKSLGNPFDPDSDLRHGAGCSCEKCGTHGGHAEAAMTNEEMVGRVVQSAIVRSTFGHNEMSRRSFLGAVGGGTAAAILGSMLPMEKIKAAVLENLGPPEKKDLNIGFVPITCATPIIMAQPMGFYERYGLNAKVIKTAGWAVARDKSLNGEYDASHMLTPMPLAMTLGAGSSAEPYIMPAVENINGQAIVLSNQHLDKRDPKQWKGFTFGVPFEYSMHNFLLRYYVAEYGLDPDKDIQIRVVPPPEMVANLRAGNLDGYLSPDPFNQRAVWEKIGFIHTLTKDIWEGHPCCAFACSAKFAETMPNTYGALLKAIIDATQYASKTENRKEIAEAISPTNYLNQPVPVVEQVLTGRYADGLGAIQNVPDRIDFDPFPWHSMGVWILTQMKRWGYIDKDIDYHKVAEQVYLASDASKVMTDLGYPSPDKTYKLHTIMGKTFNPAEPEAYVNSFAIKRS
;
A
#
# COMPACT_ATOMS: atom_id res chain seq x y z
N MET A 1 11.24 12.05 45.51
CA MET A 1 9.77 12.20 45.60
C MET A 1 9.16 10.96 45.01
N SER A 2 8.42 10.20 45.83
CA SER A 2 7.80 8.94 45.44
C SER A 2 6.68 9.25 44.42
N VAL A 3 6.76 8.68 43.26
CA VAL A 3 5.67 8.65 42.29
C VAL A 3 4.58 7.77 42.89
N LYS A 4 3.60 8.36 43.55
CA LYS A 4 2.40 7.66 43.97
C LYS A 4 1.65 7.26 42.71
N SER A 5 1.43 5.97 42.52
CA SER A 5 0.77 5.33 41.41
C SER A 5 -0.54 6.00 41.05
N LEU A 6 -0.65 6.52 39.87
CA LEU A 6 -1.93 6.61 39.17
C LEU A 6 -2.49 5.18 39.17
N GLY A 7 -3.74 4.99 39.60
CA GLY A 7 -4.36 3.66 39.66
C GLY A 7 -4.17 2.87 38.36
N ASN A 8 -4.25 1.55 38.44
CA ASN A 8 -4.09 0.68 37.31
C ASN A 8 -5.18 0.98 36.26
N PRO A 9 -4.82 1.46 35.03
CA PRO A 9 -5.81 1.79 33.99
C PRO A 9 -6.60 0.59 33.48
N PHE A 10 -6.20 -0.63 33.86
CA PHE A 10 -6.86 -1.88 33.49
C PHE A 10 -7.68 -2.50 34.64
N ASP A 11 -7.76 -1.84 35.81
CA ASP A 11 -8.58 -2.25 36.94
C ASP A 11 -9.93 -1.50 36.87
N PRO A 12 -11.05 -2.18 36.59
CA PRO A 12 -12.37 -1.53 36.50
C PRO A 12 -12.82 -0.86 37.80
N ASP A 13 -12.26 -1.24 38.97
CA ASP A 13 -12.57 -0.67 40.26
C ASP A 13 -11.61 0.47 40.68
N SER A 14 -10.62 0.78 39.81
CA SER A 14 -9.65 1.85 40.07
C SER A 14 -10.26 3.22 39.79
N ASP A 15 -10.36 4.08 40.80
CA ASP A 15 -10.84 5.46 40.65
C ASP A 15 -9.75 6.32 39.99
N LEU A 16 -9.84 6.45 38.67
CA LEU A 16 -8.90 7.22 37.85
C LEU A 16 -9.20 8.73 37.82
N ARG A 17 -10.23 9.19 38.51
CA ARG A 17 -10.72 10.57 38.41
C ARG A 17 -9.89 11.59 39.17
N HIS A 18 -9.29 11.19 40.28
CA HIS A 18 -8.41 12.06 41.06
C HIS A 18 -7.31 11.27 41.75
N GLY A 19 -6.06 11.44 41.30
CA GLY A 19 -4.90 10.98 42.06
C GLY A 19 -4.82 11.73 43.42
N ALA A 20 -4.39 11.04 44.47
CA ALA A 20 -4.15 11.67 45.77
C ALA A 20 -3.15 12.82 45.63
N GLY A 21 -3.62 14.07 45.69
CA GLY A 21 -2.85 15.28 45.53
C GLY A 21 -3.30 16.21 44.39
N CYS A 22 -4.52 16.07 43.87
CA CYS A 22 -5.08 17.02 42.93
C CYS A 22 -5.26 18.40 43.61
N SER A 23 -4.51 19.41 43.13
CA SER A 23 -4.52 20.80 43.61
C SER A 23 -5.34 21.74 42.73
N CYS A 24 -6.33 21.24 42.00
CA CYS A 24 -7.15 22.10 41.17
C CYS A 24 -8.21 22.86 42.01
N GLU A 25 -8.29 24.18 41.82
CA GLU A 25 -9.26 25.04 42.51
C GLU A 25 -10.74 24.67 42.25
N LYS A 26 -11.03 23.89 41.22
CA LYS A 26 -12.38 23.39 40.88
C LYS A 26 -12.78 22.13 41.61
N CYS A 27 -11.87 21.46 42.31
CA CYS A 27 -12.14 20.22 43.06
C CYS A 27 -12.45 20.45 44.54
N GLY A 28 -12.62 21.69 44.98
CA GLY A 28 -12.84 22.06 46.39
C GLY A 28 -14.18 21.62 47.02
N THR A 29 -15.06 21.00 46.26
CA THR A 29 -16.29 20.39 46.77
C THR A 29 -16.54 19.07 46.04
N HIS A 30 -16.47 17.97 46.78
CA HIS A 30 -16.63 16.57 46.29
C HIS A 30 -17.99 16.23 45.65
N GLY A 31 -18.74 17.20 45.13
CA GLY A 31 -20.08 17.00 44.59
C GLY A 31 -20.32 17.45 43.14
N GLY A 32 -19.30 17.96 42.40
CA GLY A 32 -19.53 18.72 41.18
C GLY A 32 -19.20 18.04 39.85
N HIS A 33 -18.70 16.81 39.83
CA HIS A 33 -18.28 16.15 38.57
C HIS A 33 -18.98 14.80 38.35
N ALA A 34 -20.32 14.85 38.28
CA ALA A 34 -21.09 13.74 37.73
C ALA A 34 -21.16 13.89 36.20
N GLU A 35 -20.01 13.86 35.52
CA GLU A 35 -19.99 13.61 34.09
C GLU A 35 -19.88 12.11 33.84
N ALA A 36 -20.59 11.63 32.80
CA ALA A 36 -20.71 10.24 32.45
C ALA A 36 -19.34 9.54 32.40
N ALA A 37 -19.27 8.34 32.95
CA ALA A 37 -18.06 7.51 32.87
C ALA A 37 -17.67 7.33 31.38
N MET A 38 -16.44 7.70 31.04
CA MET A 38 -15.92 7.52 29.69
C MET A 38 -15.89 6.03 29.33
N THR A 39 -16.26 5.70 28.12
CA THR A 39 -16.14 4.33 27.61
C THR A 39 -14.65 3.94 27.52
N ASN A 40 -14.36 2.64 27.53
CA ASN A 40 -12.99 2.13 27.36
C ASN A 40 -12.35 2.63 26.05
N GLU A 41 -13.13 2.79 24.97
CA GLU A 41 -12.67 3.36 23.71
C GLU A 41 -12.26 4.83 23.80
N GLU A 42 -13.03 5.64 24.50
CA GLU A 42 -12.69 7.05 24.74
C GLU A 42 -11.45 7.21 25.63
N MET A 43 -11.27 6.30 26.59
CA MET A 43 -10.10 6.28 27.46
C MET A 43 -8.83 5.89 26.69
N VAL A 44 -8.89 4.84 25.88
CA VAL A 44 -7.80 4.41 25.00
C VAL A 44 -7.49 5.51 23.98
N GLY A 45 -8.50 6.13 23.38
CA GLY A 45 -8.33 7.25 22.46
C GLY A 45 -7.59 8.43 23.10
N ARG A 46 -7.89 8.81 24.34
CA ARG A 46 -7.19 9.89 25.06
C ARG A 46 -5.76 9.53 25.47
N VAL A 47 -5.50 8.28 25.84
CA VAL A 47 -4.14 7.81 26.17
C VAL A 47 -3.27 7.83 24.92
N VAL A 48 -3.78 7.33 23.80
CA VAL A 48 -3.09 7.34 22.49
C VAL A 48 -2.85 8.78 22.03
N GLN A 49 -3.86 9.66 22.07
CA GLN A 49 -3.70 11.08 21.74
C GLN A 49 -2.66 11.77 22.63
N SER A 50 -2.64 11.49 23.92
CA SER A 50 -1.69 12.08 24.85
C SER A 50 -0.27 11.55 24.66
N ALA A 51 -0.09 10.30 24.21
CA ALA A 51 1.20 9.73 23.86
C ALA A 51 1.74 10.33 22.56
N ILE A 52 0.91 10.48 21.53
CA ILE A 52 1.25 11.12 20.25
C ILE A 52 1.66 12.58 20.48
N VAL A 53 0.88 13.33 21.25
CA VAL A 53 1.19 14.74 21.59
C VAL A 53 2.52 14.87 22.33
N ARG A 54 2.81 13.95 23.27
CA ARG A 54 4.09 13.96 24.00
C ARG A 54 5.28 13.60 23.11
N SER A 55 5.12 12.66 22.19
CA SER A 55 6.19 12.27 21.28
C SER A 55 6.51 13.36 20.25
N THR A 56 5.50 14.12 19.82
CA THR A 56 5.64 15.14 18.75
C THR A 56 6.11 16.49 19.30
N PHE A 57 5.67 16.92 20.47
CA PHE A 57 5.92 18.26 21.02
C PHE A 57 6.86 18.31 22.24
N GLY A 58 7.33 17.17 22.71
CA GLY A 58 8.19 17.12 23.89
C GLY A 58 7.55 17.84 25.09
N HIS A 59 8.30 18.74 25.76
CA HIS A 59 7.86 19.46 26.96
C HIS A 59 7.33 20.87 26.68
N ASN A 60 7.04 21.24 25.42
CA ASN A 60 6.57 22.58 25.08
C ASN A 60 5.06 22.70 25.25
N GLU A 61 4.63 23.24 26.41
CA GLU A 61 3.22 23.36 26.77
C GLU A 61 2.40 24.32 25.90
N MET A 62 3.03 25.34 25.31
CA MET A 62 2.33 26.31 24.48
C MET A 62 1.92 25.73 23.12
N SER A 63 2.82 24.97 22.49
CA SER A 63 2.52 24.26 21.25
C SER A 63 1.48 23.16 21.45
N ARG A 64 1.48 22.52 22.62
CA ARG A 64 0.53 21.50 23.02
C ARG A 64 -0.90 22.04 23.21
N ARG A 65 -1.07 23.23 23.80
CA ARG A 65 -2.39 23.88 23.96
C ARG A 65 -2.99 24.32 22.64
N SER A 66 -2.17 24.90 21.77
CA SER A 66 -2.61 25.30 20.42
C SER A 66 -3.02 24.08 19.56
N PHE A 67 -2.31 22.98 19.70
CA PHE A 67 -2.64 21.71 19.04
C PHE A 67 -3.96 21.12 19.54
N LEU A 68 -4.13 21.02 20.86
CA LEU A 68 -5.37 20.48 21.46
C LEU A 68 -6.59 21.34 21.17
N GLY A 69 -6.40 22.65 20.97
CA GLY A 69 -7.46 23.57 20.53
C GLY A 69 -7.85 23.36 19.06
N ALA A 70 -6.90 22.97 18.20
CA ALA A 70 -7.14 22.72 16.77
C ALA A 70 -7.76 21.34 16.50
N VAL A 71 -7.48 20.34 17.37
CA VAL A 71 -7.97 18.95 17.23
C VAL A 71 -9.46 18.79 17.49
N GLY A 72 -10.09 19.76 18.17
CA GLY A 72 -11.52 19.73 18.50
C GLY A 72 -12.48 19.69 17.30
N GLY A 73 -12.03 19.78 16.07
CA GLY A 73 -12.86 19.77 14.86
C GLY A 73 -12.24 19.16 13.60
N GLY A 74 -11.00 18.68 13.64
CA GLY A 74 -10.29 18.19 12.47
C GLY A 74 -9.69 16.79 12.63
N THR A 75 -9.63 16.05 11.55
CA THR A 75 -9.11 14.68 11.53
C THR A 75 -7.60 14.62 11.76
N ALA A 76 -7.11 13.59 12.46
CA ALA A 76 -5.68 13.36 12.72
C ALA A 76 -4.81 13.43 11.42
N ALA A 77 -5.35 12.98 10.30
CA ALA A 77 -4.66 13.05 9.00
C ALA A 77 -4.46 14.48 8.49
N ALA A 78 -5.44 15.37 8.66
CA ALA A 78 -5.29 16.78 8.29
C ALA A 78 -4.24 17.49 9.17
N ILE A 79 -4.10 17.05 10.42
CA ILE A 79 -3.15 17.60 11.39
C ILE A 79 -1.73 17.10 11.09
N LEU A 80 -1.57 15.82 10.81
CA LEU A 80 -0.27 15.26 10.42
C LEU A 80 0.24 15.88 9.11
N GLY A 81 -0.65 16.05 8.11
CA GLY A 81 -0.31 16.70 6.84
C GLY A 81 0.08 18.18 6.97
N SER A 82 -0.41 18.89 8.02
CA SER A 82 -0.02 20.29 8.28
C SER A 82 1.28 20.44 9.09
N MET A 83 1.73 19.36 9.74
CA MET A 83 2.89 19.39 10.65
C MET A 83 4.18 18.89 10.04
N LEU A 84 4.10 18.09 8.97
CA LEU A 84 5.28 17.68 8.22
C LEU A 84 5.52 18.70 7.11
N PRO A 85 6.63 19.45 7.14
CA PRO A 85 7.01 20.29 6.02
C PRO A 85 7.47 19.40 4.86
N MET A 86 6.48 18.87 4.11
CA MET A 86 6.72 18.02 2.93
C MET A 86 7.66 18.69 1.92
N GLU A 87 7.65 20.03 1.88
CA GLU A 87 8.62 20.77 1.08
C GLU A 87 10.08 20.63 1.57
N LYS A 88 10.30 20.37 2.87
CA LYS A 88 11.64 20.09 3.39
C LYS A 88 12.09 18.67 3.05
N ILE A 89 11.19 17.70 3.00
CA ILE A 89 11.50 16.35 2.51
C ILE A 89 11.81 16.43 1.02
N LYS A 90 10.98 17.11 0.24
CA LYS A 90 11.16 17.32 -1.21
C LYS A 90 12.47 18.05 -1.56
N ALA A 91 12.90 18.99 -0.74
CA ALA A 91 14.13 19.78 -0.99
C ALA A 91 15.42 19.12 -0.48
N ALA A 92 15.36 18.34 0.60
CA ALA A 92 16.56 17.80 1.25
C ALA A 92 17.16 16.58 0.54
N VAL A 93 16.34 15.87 -0.26
CA VAL A 93 16.68 14.52 -0.68
C VAL A 93 17.80 14.43 -1.69
N LEU A 94 18.15 15.46 -2.45
CA LEU A 94 18.87 15.13 -3.68
C LEU A 94 19.89 16.14 -4.19
N GLU A 95 20.27 17.14 -3.43
CA GLU A 95 21.24 18.13 -3.99
C GLU A 95 22.70 17.82 -3.79
N ASN A 96 23.09 16.97 -2.90
CA ASN A 96 24.46 16.43 -2.75
C ASN A 96 24.42 15.34 -1.68
N LEU A 97 24.06 14.12 -2.09
CA LEU A 97 24.06 12.99 -1.16
C LEU A 97 25.45 12.77 -0.59
N GLY A 98 25.57 12.89 0.73
CA GLY A 98 26.69 12.39 1.49
C GLY A 98 26.66 10.86 1.59
N PRO A 99 27.57 10.26 2.36
CA PRO A 99 27.50 8.84 2.66
C PRO A 99 26.20 8.51 3.41
N PRO A 100 25.60 7.33 3.16
CA PRO A 100 24.41 6.89 3.88
C PRO A 100 24.60 6.92 5.40
N GLU A 101 23.60 7.45 6.13
CA GLU A 101 23.59 7.49 7.61
C GLU A 101 23.51 6.08 8.19
N LYS A 102 22.77 5.19 7.51
CA LYS A 102 22.60 3.77 7.82
C LYS A 102 22.81 2.96 6.56
N LYS A 103 23.72 1.97 6.59
CA LYS A 103 24.00 1.09 5.45
C LYS A 103 23.27 -0.24 5.54
N ASP A 104 23.15 -0.79 6.75
CA ASP A 104 22.50 -2.08 7.01
C ASP A 104 21.00 -1.88 7.11
N LEU A 105 20.27 -2.24 6.07
CA LEU A 105 18.83 -2.01 5.95
C LEU A 105 18.04 -3.32 5.95
N ASN A 106 16.89 -3.31 6.61
CA ASN A 106 15.89 -4.36 6.54
C ASN A 106 14.76 -3.94 5.61
N ILE A 107 14.59 -4.64 4.49
CA ILE A 107 13.56 -4.33 3.50
C ILE A 107 12.58 -5.50 3.41
N GLY A 108 11.32 -5.27 3.80
CA GLY A 108 10.28 -6.29 3.74
C GLY A 108 9.75 -6.49 2.32
N PHE A 109 9.50 -7.75 1.91
CA PHE A 109 8.81 -8.04 0.65
C PHE A 109 7.85 -9.23 0.77
N VAL A 110 6.76 -9.18 0.02
CA VAL A 110 5.88 -10.33 -0.21
C VAL A 110 6.37 -11.06 -1.46
N PRO A 111 6.47 -12.42 -1.46
CA PRO A 111 7.12 -13.19 -2.54
C PRO A 111 6.24 -13.27 -3.80
N ILE A 112 6.20 -12.19 -4.56
CA ILE A 112 5.47 -12.01 -5.81
C ILE A 112 6.35 -11.33 -6.85
N THR A 113 6.02 -11.49 -8.13
CA THR A 113 6.78 -10.87 -9.23
C THR A 113 6.70 -9.35 -9.24
N CYS A 114 5.69 -8.77 -8.60
CA CYS A 114 5.58 -7.31 -8.48
C CYS A 114 6.71 -6.71 -7.63
N ALA A 115 7.30 -7.48 -6.70
CA ALA A 115 8.43 -7.07 -5.88
C ALA A 115 9.80 -7.28 -6.58
N THR A 116 9.79 -7.55 -7.88
CA THR A 116 11.02 -7.82 -8.64
C THR A 116 12.12 -6.78 -8.40
N PRO A 117 11.87 -5.45 -8.46
CA PRO A 117 12.93 -4.46 -8.25
C PRO A 117 13.59 -4.56 -6.87
N ILE A 118 12.81 -4.67 -5.80
CA ILE A 118 13.32 -4.83 -4.43
C ILE A 118 14.10 -6.14 -4.28
N ILE A 119 13.57 -7.25 -4.81
CA ILE A 119 14.19 -8.56 -4.67
C ILE A 119 15.50 -8.64 -5.44
N MET A 120 15.45 -8.33 -6.75
CA MET A 120 16.60 -8.46 -7.63
C MET A 120 17.75 -7.50 -7.27
N ALA A 121 17.43 -6.38 -6.63
CA ALA A 121 18.43 -5.40 -6.23
C ALA A 121 19.48 -6.00 -5.27
N GLN A 122 19.16 -7.06 -4.52
CA GLN A 122 20.13 -7.74 -3.67
C GLN A 122 21.03 -8.68 -4.48
N PRO A 123 20.57 -9.75 -5.16
CA PRO A 123 21.44 -10.69 -5.86
C PRO A 123 22.14 -10.08 -7.08
N MET A 124 21.63 -9.00 -7.65
CA MET A 124 22.22 -8.33 -8.81
C MET A 124 23.03 -7.07 -8.46
N GLY A 125 23.26 -6.82 -7.17
CA GLY A 125 24.19 -5.80 -6.67
C GLY A 125 23.76 -4.34 -6.79
N PHE A 126 22.45 -4.07 -6.98
CA PHE A 126 21.99 -2.68 -7.09
C PHE A 126 22.11 -1.93 -5.74
N TYR A 127 21.82 -2.56 -4.61
CA TYR A 127 22.00 -1.92 -3.30
C TYR A 127 23.47 -1.59 -3.03
N GLU A 128 24.38 -2.54 -3.32
CA GLU A 128 25.82 -2.37 -3.11
C GLU A 128 26.40 -1.24 -3.97
N ARG A 129 25.90 -1.08 -5.21
CA ARG A 129 26.28 0.01 -6.13
C ARG A 129 26.08 1.39 -5.52
N TYR A 130 25.06 1.53 -4.67
CA TYR A 130 24.75 2.79 -3.97
C TYR A 130 25.23 2.80 -2.51
N GLY A 131 26.14 1.89 -2.14
CA GLY A 131 26.79 1.85 -0.83
C GLY A 131 25.92 1.31 0.30
N LEU A 132 24.88 0.54 -0.02
CA LEU A 132 23.93 -0.04 0.92
C LEU A 132 24.18 -1.54 1.09
N ASN A 133 24.02 -2.05 2.32
CA ASN A 133 23.97 -3.46 2.67
C ASN A 133 22.52 -3.82 3.04
N ALA A 134 21.66 -3.94 2.03
CA ALA A 134 20.24 -4.18 2.27
C ALA A 134 19.94 -5.68 2.33
N LYS A 135 19.28 -6.09 3.42
CA LYS A 135 18.73 -7.43 3.59
C LYS A 135 17.26 -7.43 3.20
N VAL A 136 16.90 -8.15 2.15
CA VAL A 136 15.52 -8.38 1.78
C VAL A 136 14.91 -9.49 2.62
N ILE A 137 13.75 -9.22 3.25
CA ILE A 137 13.12 -10.10 4.24
C ILE A 137 11.76 -10.54 3.73
N LYS A 138 11.61 -11.84 3.49
CA LYS A 138 10.35 -12.43 3.04
C LYS A 138 9.27 -12.30 4.11
N THR A 139 8.11 -11.83 3.69
CA THR A 139 6.94 -11.58 4.53
C THR A 139 5.76 -12.41 4.04
N ALA A 140 4.97 -12.96 4.97
CA ALA A 140 3.86 -13.85 4.64
C ALA A 140 2.70 -13.15 3.90
N GLY A 141 2.53 -11.85 4.11
CA GLY A 141 1.45 -11.05 3.49
C GLY A 141 1.48 -9.60 3.95
N TRP A 142 0.60 -8.78 3.39
CA TRP A 142 0.66 -7.33 3.58
C TRP A 142 0.22 -6.83 4.95
N ALA A 143 -0.65 -7.52 5.67
CA ALA A 143 -0.94 -7.20 7.06
C ALA A 143 0.34 -7.24 7.92
N VAL A 144 1.14 -8.31 7.76
CA VAL A 144 2.42 -8.46 8.45
C VAL A 144 3.44 -7.42 7.98
N ALA A 145 3.50 -7.14 6.67
CA ALA A 145 4.38 -6.10 6.12
C ALA A 145 4.06 -4.74 6.71
N ARG A 146 2.76 -4.36 6.75
CA ARG A 146 2.28 -3.12 7.36
C ARG A 146 2.70 -3.02 8.83
N ASP A 147 2.38 -4.04 9.62
CA ASP A 147 2.61 -4.01 11.07
C ASP A 147 4.11 -3.95 11.41
N LYS A 148 4.95 -4.70 10.69
CA LYS A 148 6.40 -4.63 10.85
C LYS A 148 6.99 -3.29 10.42
N SER A 149 6.44 -2.68 9.38
CA SER A 149 6.82 -1.34 8.95
C SER A 149 6.43 -0.29 9.99
N LEU A 150 5.21 -0.34 10.52
CA LEU A 150 4.74 0.57 11.59
C LEU A 150 5.54 0.43 12.89
N ASN A 151 5.99 -0.79 13.19
CA ASN A 151 6.82 -1.07 14.38
C ASN A 151 8.31 -0.72 14.18
N GLY A 152 8.73 -0.29 12.98
CA GLY A 152 10.12 0.05 12.68
C GLY A 152 11.05 -1.17 12.54
N GLU A 153 10.49 -2.39 12.36
CA GLU A 153 11.29 -3.59 12.07
C GLU A 153 11.83 -3.57 10.64
N TYR A 154 11.12 -2.89 9.71
CA TYR A 154 11.55 -2.63 8.35
C TYR A 154 11.87 -1.14 8.17
N ASP A 155 13.01 -0.86 7.55
CA ASP A 155 13.40 0.50 7.15
C ASP A 155 12.59 0.98 5.95
N ALA A 156 12.28 0.05 5.05
CA ALA A 156 11.42 0.23 3.90
C ALA A 156 10.75 -1.11 3.54
N SER A 157 9.74 -1.07 2.69
CA SER A 157 8.98 -2.26 2.36
C SER A 157 8.34 -2.17 0.97
N HIS A 158 8.26 -3.33 0.33
CA HIS A 158 7.33 -3.56 -0.77
C HIS A 158 5.90 -3.48 -0.25
N MET A 159 5.12 -2.57 -0.79
CA MET A 159 3.72 -2.35 -0.44
C MET A 159 2.83 -2.36 -1.69
N LEU A 160 1.55 -2.62 -1.50
CA LEU A 160 0.54 -2.36 -2.52
C LEU A 160 0.33 -0.84 -2.61
N THR A 161 0.19 -0.30 -3.82
CA THR A 161 0.08 1.16 -4.03
C THR A 161 -1.02 1.87 -3.22
N PRO A 162 -2.16 1.23 -2.85
CA PRO A 162 -3.13 1.82 -1.94
C PRO A 162 -2.69 1.88 -0.47
N MET A 163 -1.73 1.04 -0.03
CA MET A 163 -1.39 0.92 1.39
C MET A 163 -0.79 2.21 1.98
N PRO A 164 0.19 2.90 1.35
CA PRO A 164 0.73 4.14 1.90
C PRO A 164 -0.34 5.23 2.06
N LEU A 165 -1.32 5.30 1.13
CA LEU A 165 -2.48 6.20 1.24
C LEU A 165 -3.36 5.82 2.45
N ALA A 166 -3.69 4.53 2.58
CA ALA A 166 -4.50 4.02 3.68
C ALA A 166 -3.82 4.25 5.04
N MET A 167 -2.52 3.95 5.17
CA MET A 167 -1.73 4.16 6.39
C MET A 167 -1.68 5.64 6.78
N THR A 168 -1.45 6.53 5.81
CA THR A 168 -1.44 7.98 6.06
C THR A 168 -2.80 8.51 6.51
N LEU A 169 -3.89 7.97 5.96
CA LEU A 169 -5.26 8.32 6.35
C LEU A 169 -5.75 7.63 7.63
N GLY A 170 -5.03 6.64 8.15
CA GLY A 170 -5.45 5.81 9.27
C GLY A 170 -6.57 4.85 8.91
N ALA A 171 -6.69 4.48 7.64
CA ALA A 171 -7.66 3.50 7.18
C ALA A 171 -7.12 2.08 7.41
N GLY A 172 -7.78 1.31 8.28
CA GLY A 172 -7.37 -0.06 8.62
C GLY A 172 -6.10 -0.20 9.46
N SER A 173 -5.55 0.92 9.97
CA SER A 173 -4.39 0.95 10.88
C SER A 173 -4.36 2.26 11.67
N SER A 174 -3.40 2.40 12.60
CA SER A 174 -3.06 3.74 13.12
C SER A 174 -2.59 4.64 11.97
N ALA A 175 -2.97 5.92 12.04
CA ALA A 175 -2.50 6.92 11.07
C ALA A 175 -1.01 7.19 11.29
N GLU A 176 -0.21 6.90 10.27
CA GLU A 176 1.22 7.16 10.23
C GLU A 176 1.59 7.69 8.84
N PRO A 177 2.33 8.81 8.74
CA PRO A 177 2.75 9.33 7.44
C PRO A 177 3.70 8.37 6.71
N TYR A 178 3.19 7.77 5.65
CA TYR A 178 3.96 6.92 4.74
C TYR A 178 4.09 7.58 3.37
N ILE A 179 5.23 7.37 2.74
CA ILE A 179 5.55 7.90 1.42
C ILE A 179 5.85 6.76 0.45
N MET A 180 5.50 7.00 -0.80
CA MET A 180 5.73 6.13 -1.93
C MET A 180 6.50 6.91 -3.00
N PRO A 181 7.84 6.87 -2.97
CA PRO A 181 8.66 7.61 -3.92
C PRO A 181 8.86 6.87 -5.25
N ALA A 182 8.53 5.57 -5.31
CA ALA A 182 8.59 4.83 -6.57
C ALA A 182 7.50 3.76 -6.64
N VAL A 183 6.90 3.60 -7.82
CA VAL A 183 6.15 2.42 -8.21
C VAL A 183 7.16 1.33 -8.59
N GLU A 184 6.93 0.09 -8.19
CA GLU A 184 7.80 -1.02 -8.56
C GLU A 184 7.37 -1.65 -9.88
N ASN A 185 6.05 -1.83 -10.06
CA ASN A 185 5.50 -2.38 -11.28
C ASN A 185 4.13 -1.80 -11.62
N ILE A 186 3.83 -1.84 -12.90
CA ILE A 186 2.50 -1.63 -13.46
C ILE A 186 1.98 -2.95 -14.04
N ASN A 187 0.64 -3.11 -14.15
CA ASN A 187 0.01 -4.37 -14.56
C ASN A 187 0.38 -5.54 -13.60
N GLY A 188 0.60 -6.76 -14.11
CA GLY A 188 1.16 -7.90 -13.34
C GLY A 188 0.17 -8.64 -12.46
N GLN A 189 -1.12 -8.54 -12.76
CA GLN A 189 -2.20 -9.21 -12.06
C GLN A 189 -3.16 -9.85 -13.07
N ALA A 190 -3.96 -10.81 -12.61
CA ALA A 190 -5.02 -11.42 -13.41
C ALA A 190 -6.20 -11.86 -12.55
N ILE A 191 -7.36 -11.94 -13.17
CA ILE A 191 -8.48 -12.73 -12.64
C ILE A 191 -8.30 -14.16 -13.13
N VAL A 192 -8.17 -15.08 -12.20
CA VAL A 192 -8.13 -16.53 -12.44
C VAL A 192 -9.42 -17.15 -11.96
N LEU A 193 -9.97 -18.04 -12.75
CA LEU A 193 -11.09 -18.90 -12.35
C LEU A 193 -10.64 -20.36 -12.23
N SER A 194 -11.30 -21.10 -11.35
CA SER A 194 -11.17 -22.55 -11.28
C SER A 194 -11.63 -23.20 -12.59
N ASN A 195 -10.99 -24.30 -12.99
CA ASN A 195 -11.41 -25.09 -14.16
C ASN A 195 -12.87 -25.63 -14.05
N GLN A 196 -13.46 -25.62 -12.85
CA GLN A 196 -14.87 -25.93 -12.65
C GLN A 196 -15.81 -24.92 -13.31
N HIS A 197 -15.31 -23.74 -13.69
CA HIS A 197 -16.08 -22.64 -14.26
C HIS A 197 -15.73 -22.33 -15.73
N LEU A 198 -15.23 -23.32 -16.47
CA LEU A 198 -14.93 -23.17 -17.90
C LEU A 198 -16.16 -22.76 -18.74
N ASP A 199 -17.36 -23.15 -18.30
CA ASP A 199 -18.68 -22.83 -18.89
C ASP A 199 -19.26 -21.49 -18.37
N LYS A 200 -18.68 -20.88 -17.31
CA LYS A 200 -19.17 -19.64 -16.67
C LYS A 200 -18.19 -18.50 -16.82
N ARG A 201 -17.76 -18.25 -18.05
CA ARG A 201 -16.75 -17.24 -18.36
C ARG A 201 -17.32 -15.82 -18.48
N ASP A 202 -18.66 -15.67 -18.63
CA ASP A 202 -19.29 -14.36 -18.58
C ASP A 202 -19.40 -13.90 -17.10
N PRO A 203 -18.83 -12.73 -16.72
CA PRO A 203 -18.89 -12.22 -15.36
C PRO A 203 -20.31 -12.07 -14.80
N LYS A 204 -21.31 -11.86 -15.65
CA LYS A 204 -22.73 -11.82 -15.23
C LYS A 204 -23.22 -13.11 -14.58
N GLN A 205 -22.52 -14.21 -14.80
CA GLN A 205 -22.84 -15.53 -14.22
C GLN A 205 -22.15 -15.79 -12.87
N TRP A 206 -21.35 -14.85 -12.36
CA TRP A 206 -20.56 -15.05 -11.15
C TRP A 206 -21.30 -14.79 -9.84
N LYS A 207 -22.61 -14.60 -9.91
CA LYS A 207 -23.41 -14.45 -8.70
C LYS A 207 -23.26 -15.68 -7.79
N GLY A 208 -22.91 -15.43 -6.52
CA GLY A 208 -22.60 -16.46 -5.52
C GLY A 208 -21.15 -16.95 -5.50
N PHE A 209 -20.30 -16.52 -6.44
CA PHE A 209 -18.89 -16.91 -6.44
C PHE A 209 -18.13 -16.30 -5.26
N THR A 210 -17.14 -17.06 -4.78
CA THR A 210 -16.18 -16.62 -3.76
C THR A 210 -14.84 -16.32 -4.42
N PHE A 211 -14.41 -15.07 -4.33
CA PHE A 211 -13.13 -14.60 -4.86
C PHE A 211 -12.11 -14.32 -3.76
N GLY A 212 -10.86 -14.72 -4.00
CA GLY A 212 -9.72 -14.32 -3.20
C GLY A 212 -9.11 -12.98 -3.66
N VAL A 213 -8.75 -12.11 -2.73
CA VAL A 213 -7.89 -10.94 -2.97
C VAL A 213 -6.78 -10.92 -1.93
N PRO A 214 -5.58 -10.37 -2.24
CA PRO A 214 -4.43 -10.49 -1.35
C PRO A 214 -4.51 -9.60 -0.11
N PHE A 215 -5.22 -8.49 -0.19
CA PHE A 215 -5.39 -7.52 0.88
C PHE A 215 -6.55 -6.57 0.57
N GLU A 216 -7.19 -6.05 1.59
CA GLU A 216 -8.32 -5.13 1.43
C GLU A 216 -7.93 -3.79 0.78
N TYR A 217 -6.79 -3.21 1.18
CA TYR A 217 -6.23 -1.99 0.56
C TYR A 217 -5.27 -2.37 -0.57
N SER A 218 -5.82 -2.92 -1.65
CA SER A 218 -5.06 -3.39 -2.81
C SER A 218 -5.72 -3.01 -4.13
N MET A 219 -4.88 -2.83 -5.17
CA MET A 219 -5.39 -2.70 -6.54
C MET A 219 -6.19 -3.92 -6.97
N HIS A 220 -5.80 -5.11 -6.49
CA HIS A 220 -6.51 -6.36 -6.73
C HIS A 220 -7.98 -6.29 -6.27
N ASN A 221 -8.20 -5.85 -5.02
CA ASN A 221 -9.55 -5.69 -4.48
C ASN A 221 -10.33 -4.60 -5.24
N PHE A 222 -9.71 -3.46 -5.50
CA PHE A 222 -10.40 -2.35 -6.16
C PHE A 222 -10.71 -2.66 -7.64
N LEU A 223 -9.80 -3.32 -8.36
CA LEU A 223 -10.05 -3.71 -9.75
C LEU A 223 -11.06 -4.85 -9.86
N LEU A 224 -11.07 -5.83 -8.94
CA LEU A 224 -12.10 -6.87 -8.92
C LEU A 224 -13.49 -6.27 -8.69
N ARG A 225 -13.61 -5.40 -7.68
CA ARG A 225 -14.87 -4.68 -7.37
C ARG A 225 -15.32 -3.83 -8.55
N TYR A 226 -14.40 -3.10 -9.16
CA TYR A 226 -14.68 -2.29 -10.35
C TYR A 226 -15.17 -3.17 -11.49
N TYR A 227 -14.43 -4.24 -11.80
CA TYR A 227 -14.73 -5.17 -12.89
C TYR A 227 -16.12 -5.77 -12.77
N VAL A 228 -16.44 -6.40 -11.65
CA VAL A 228 -17.75 -7.04 -11.48
C VAL A 228 -18.91 -6.03 -11.48
N ALA A 229 -18.67 -4.82 -10.93
CA ALA A 229 -19.67 -3.75 -10.91
C ALA A 229 -20.01 -3.25 -12.34
N GLU A 230 -19.03 -3.20 -13.24
CA GLU A 230 -19.26 -2.85 -14.65
C GLU A 230 -20.09 -3.90 -15.40
N TYR A 231 -20.11 -5.15 -14.91
CA TYR A 231 -21.01 -6.21 -15.42
C TYR A 231 -22.36 -6.27 -14.67
N GLY A 232 -22.62 -5.31 -13.76
CA GLY A 232 -23.89 -5.17 -13.06
C GLY A 232 -24.02 -6.01 -11.79
N LEU A 233 -22.92 -6.57 -11.27
CA LEU A 233 -22.89 -7.29 -10.01
C LEU A 233 -22.44 -6.37 -8.87
N ASP A 234 -23.19 -6.36 -7.76
CA ASP A 234 -22.76 -5.68 -6.53
C ASP A 234 -21.71 -6.55 -5.82
N PRO A 235 -20.45 -6.08 -5.71
CA PRO A 235 -19.38 -6.89 -5.13
C PRO A 235 -19.55 -7.23 -3.65
N ASP A 236 -20.46 -6.54 -2.95
CA ASP A 236 -20.75 -6.79 -1.53
C ASP A 236 -21.99 -7.68 -1.31
N LYS A 237 -22.81 -7.91 -2.37
CA LYS A 237 -24.07 -8.68 -2.27
C LYS A 237 -24.10 -9.89 -3.19
N ASP A 238 -23.56 -9.74 -4.41
CA ASP A 238 -23.71 -10.76 -5.45
C ASP A 238 -22.55 -11.75 -5.48
N ILE A 239 -21.37 -11.37 -4.98
CA ILE A 239 -20.19 -12.23 -4.80
C ILE A 239 -19.69 -12.16 -3.37
N GLN A 240 -18.76 -13.07 -3.01
CA GLN A 240 -18.03 -13.02 -1.75
C GLN A 240 -16.57 -12.70 -2.04
N ILE A 241 -16.01 -11.67 -1.40
CA ILE A 241 -14.58 -11.34 -1.50
C ILE A 241 -13.93 -11.71 -0.17
N ARG A 242 -12.87 -12.54 -0.22
CA ARG A 242 -12.09 -12.97 0.94
C ARG A 242 -10.64 -12.51 0.81
N VAL A 243 -10.07 -12.00 1.88
CA VAL A 243 -8.64 -11.73 1.95
C VAL A 243 -7.90 -13.04 2.17
N VAL A 244 -7.05 -13.40 1.22
CA VAL A 244 -6.24 -14.63 1.25
C VAL A 244 -4.82 -14.26 0.83
N PRO A 245 -3.78 -14.59 1.63
CA PRO A 245 -2.39 -14.38 1.24
C PRO A 245 -2.08 -15.09 -0.10
N PRO A 246 -1.35 -14.45 -1.03
CA PRO A 246 -1.14 -15.03 -2.36
C PRO A 246 -0.55 -16.44 -2.37
N PRO A 247 0.39 -16.82 -1.49
CA PRO A 247 0.89 -18.19 -1.44
C PRO A 247 -0.19 -19.25 -1.13
N GLU A 248 -1.29 -18.85 -0.48
CA GLU A 248 -2.39 -19.75 -0.11
C GLU A 248 -3.51 -19.82 -1.16
N MET A 249 -3.56 -18.86 -2.10
CA MET A 249 -4.66 -18.77 -3.08
C MET A 249 -4.75 -20.00 -3.97
N VAL A 250 -3.61 -20.52 -4.45
CA VAL A 250 -3.57 -21.71 -5.33
C VAL A 250 -4.12 -22.94 -4.61
N ALA A 251 -3.74 -23.13 -3.33
CA ALA A 251 -4.24 -24.24 -2.51
C ALA A 251 -5.75 -24.11 -2.25
N ASN A 252 -6.25 -22.90 -1.96
CA ASN A 252 -7.67 -22.64 -1.76
C ASN A 252 -8.50 -22.83 -3.04
N LEU A 253 -7.96 -22.43 -4.20
CA LEU A 253 -8.61 -22.71 -5.49
C LEU A 253 -8.70 -24.21 -5.75
N ARG A 254 -7.63 -24.97 -5.51
CA ARG A 254 -7.58 -26.43 -5.65
C ARG A 254 -8.58 -27.13 -4.73
N ALA A 255 -8.71 -26.64 -3.50
CA ALA A 255 -9.62 -27.20 -2.51
C ALA A 255 -11.10 -26.85 -2.77
N GLY A 256 -11.40 -25.97 -3.74
CA GLY A 256 -12.76 -25.48 -4.00
C GLY A 256 -13.27 -24.47 -2.97
N ASN A 257 -12.40 -23.91 -2.15
CA ASN A 257 -12.74 -22.83 -1.20
C ASN A 257 -12.90 -21.47 -1.88
N LEU A 258 -12.35 -21.33 -3.09
CA LEU A 258 -12.46 -20.18 -3.97
C LEU A 258 -12.93 -20.65 -5.36
N ASP A 259 -13.85 -19.91 -5.94
CA ASP A 259 -14.25 -20.05 -7.34
C ASP A 259 -13.24 -19.39 -8.29
N GLY A 260 -12.59 -18.35 -7.82
CA GLY A 260 -11.55 -17.61 -8.50
C GLY A 260 -10.81 -16.67 -7.56
N TYR A 261 -9.89 -15.90 -8.10
CA TYR A 261 -9.20 -14.85 -7.39
C TYR A 261 -8.68 -13.77 -8.34
N LEU A 262 -8.50 -12.57 -7.83
CA LEU A 262 -7.65 -11.57 -8.44
C LEU A 262 -6.35 -11.48 -7.62
N SER A 263 -5.27 -11.97 -8.18
CA SER A 263 -3.99 -12.15 -7.48
C SER A 263 -2.83 -11.51 -8.23
N PRO A 264 -1.76 -11.15 -7.53
CA PRO A 264 -0.50 -10.85 -8.18
C PRO A 264 0.12 -12.13 -8.74
N ASP A 265 0.91 -11.98 -9.80
CA ASP A 265 1.75 -13.06 -10.28
C ASP A 265 2.93 -13.34 -9.29
N PRO A 266 3.42 -14.59 -9.20
CA PRO A 266 3.24 -15.65 -10.19
C PRO A 266 2.08 -16.61 -9.89
N PHE A 267 1.23 -16.33 -8.93
CA PHE A 267 0.20 -17.27 -8.48
C PHE A 267 -0.90 -17.49 -9.52
N ASN A 268 -1.14 -16.51 -10.41
CA ASN A 268 -2.04 -16.71 -11.57
C ASN A 268 -1.46 -17.75 -12.52
N GLN A 269 -0.20 -17.62 -12.89
CA GLN A 269 0.48 -18.57 -13.76
C GLN A 269 0.68 -19.92 -13.08
N ARG A 270 0.85 -19.92 -11.74
CA ARG A 270 0.97 -21.16 -10.95
C ARG A 270 -0.30 -22.00 -11.02
N ALA A 271 -1.49 -21.42 -10.96
CA ALA A 271 -2.75 -22.16 -11.10
C ALA A 271 -2.88 -22.82 -12.48
N VAL A 272 -2.45 -22.14 -13.54
CA VAL A 272 -2.41 -22.69 -14.89
C VAL A 272 -1.37 -23.82 -14.98
N TRP A 273 -0.18 -23.62 -14.43
CA TRP A 273 0.89 -24.62 -14.39
C TRP A 273 0.44 -25.91 -13.68
N GLU A 274 -0.30 -25.79 -12.61
CA GLU A 274 -0.86 -26.91 -11.86
C GLU A 274 -2.18 -27.45 -12.44
N LYS A 275 -2.65 -26.89 -13.56
CA LYS A 275 -3.87 -27.32 -14.28
C LYS A 275 -5.14 -27.29 -13.43
N ILE A 276 -5.24 -26.32 -12.50
CA ILE A 276 -6.40 -26.16 -11.60
C ILE A 276 -7.24 -24.93 -11.93
N GLY A 277 -6.72 -24.03 -12.74
CA GLY A 277 -7.42 -22.80 -13.14
C GLY A 277 -6.94 -22.28 -14.47
N PHE A 278 -7.59 -21.26 -14.97
CA PHE A 278 -7.27 -20.55 -16.19
C PHE A 278 -7.29 -19.03 -15.96
N ILE A 279 -6.51 -18.31 -16.74
CA ILE A 279 -6.52 -16.85 -16.75
C ILE A 279 -7.77 -16.41 -17.51
N HIS A 280 -8.70 -15.76 -16.78
CA HIS A 280 -9.90 -15.19 -17.37
C HIS A 280 -9.61 -13.88 -18.09
N THR A 281 -8.91 -12.96 -17.42
CA THR A 281 -8.47 -11.68 -17.99
C THR A 281 -7.22 -11.17 -17.24
N LEU A 282 -6.33 -10.49 -17.95
CA LEU A 282 -5.26 -9.72 -17.32
C LEU A 282 -5.82 -8.38 -16.82
N THR A 283 -5.30 -7.86 -15.73
CA THR A 283 -5.76 -6.56 -15.22
C THR A 283 -5.36 -5.39 -16.12
N LYS A 284 -4.34 -5.54 -16.96
CA LYS A 284 -4.04 -4.56 -18.01
C LYS A 284 -5.21 -4.35 -18.98
N ASP A 285 -6.06 -5.38 -19.19
CA ASP A 285 -7.23 -5.27 -20.05
C ASP A 285 -8.39 -4.55 -19.35
N ILE A 286 -8.33 -4.43 -18.02
CA ILE A 286 -9.23 -3.61 -17.20
C ILE A 286 -8.73 -2.14 -17.20
N TRP A 287 -7.45 -1.96 -16.87
CA TRP A 287 -6.77 -0.66 -16.87
C TRP A 287 -5.30 -0.83 -17.27
N GLU A 288 -4.98 -0.50 -18.50
CA GLU A 288 -3.62 -0.56 -19.02
C GLU A 288 -2.69 0.41 -18.27
N GLY A 289 -1.56 -0.11 -17.80
CA GLY A 289 -0.57 0.67 -17.06
C GLY A 289 -1.01 1.05 -15.65
N HIS A 290 -1.98 0.33 -15.05
CA HIS A 290 -2.37 0.58 -13.66
C HIS A 290 -1.22 0.28 -12.69
N PRO A 291 -1.06 1.06 -11.59
CA PRO A 291 -0.06 0.77 -10.58
C PRO A 291 -0.46 -0.50 -9.82
N CYS A 292 0.53 -1.29 -9.38
CA CYS A 292 0.27 -2.47 -8.56
C CYS A 292 0.97 -2.37 -7.22
N CYS A 293 2.30 -2.39 -7.25
CA CYS A 293 3.12 -2.38 -6.05
C CYS A 293 4.12 -1.23 -6.07
N ALA A 294 4.63 -0.91 -4.89
CA ALA A 294 5.44 0.24 -4.65
C ALA A 294 6.53 -0.02 -3.62
N PHE A 295 7.61 0.68 -3.77
CA PHE A 295 8.57 0.94 -2.72
C PHE A 295 8.01 2.02 -1.80
N ALA A 296 7.93 1.73 -0.50
CA ALA A 296 7.40 2.65 0.49
C ALA A 296 8.21 2.63 1.79
N CYS A 297 8.24 3.79 2.46
CA CYS A 297 8.84 3.93 3.78
C CYS A 297 8.08 4.99 4.60
N SER A 298 8.38 5.11 5.89
CA SER A 298 7.82 6.20 6.69
C SER A 298 8.40 7.55 6.25
N ALA A 299 7.61 8.61 6.31
CA ALA A 299 8.11 9.96 6.06
C ALA A 299 9.26 10.32 7.00
N LYS A 300 9.20 9.85 8.25
CA LYS A 300 10.25 10.01 9.25
C LYS A 300 11.60 9.41 8.83
N PHE A 301 11.59 8.24 8.16
CA PHE A 301 12.83 7.63 7.66
C PHE A 301 13.50 8.54 6.63
N ALA A 302 12.76 9.06 5.66
CA ALA A 302 13.29 9.96 4.65
C ALA A 302 13.79 11.29 5.25
N GLU A 303 13.10 11.81 6.27
CA GLU A 303 13.46 13.05 6.94
C GLU A 303 14.73 12.90 7.80
N THR A 304 14.85 11.80 8.55
CA THR A 304 15.96 11.60 9.50
C THR A 304 17.21 10.98 8.88
N MET A 305 17.05 10.29 7.73
CA MET A 305 18.15 9.61 7.01
C MET A 305 18.11 9.94 5.51
N PRO A 306 18.22 11.22 5.11
CA PRO A 306 18.03 11.63 3.73
C PRO A 306 19.05 11.04 2.73
N ASN A 307 20.31 10.83 3.14
CA ASN A 307 21.32 10.21 2.26
C ASN A 307 21.03 8.72 2.06
N THR A 308 20.63 8.01 3.12
CA THR A 308 20.22 6.60 3.06
C THR A 308 18.98 6.44 2.19
N TYR A 309 17.97 7.30 2.39
CA TYR A 309 16.75 7.32 1.58
C TYR A 309 17.07 7.57 0.10
N GLY A 310 17.88 8.58 -0.20
CA GLY A 310 18.26 8.89 -1.57
C GLY A 310 19.07 7.78 -2.26
N ALA A 311 19.99 7.14 -1.54
CA ALA A 311 20.74 5.99 -2.03
C ALA A 311 19.83 4.79 -2.31
N LEU A 312 18.88 4.54 -1.41
CA LEU A 312 17.92 3.46 -1.55
C LEU A 312 16.95 3.71 -2.72
N LEU A 313 16.44 4.94 -2.85
CA LEU A 313 15.58 5.31 -3.98
C LEU A 313 16.31 5.17 -5.33
N LYS A 314 17.60 5.56 -5.41
CA LYS A 314 18.43 5.34 -6.60
C LYS A 314 18.55 3.86 -6.93
N ALA A 315 18.81 3.00 -5.94
CA ALA A 315 18.92 1.56 -6.14
C ALA A 315 17.60 0.94 -6.68
N ILE A 316 16.47 1.36 -6.13
CA ILE A 316 15.15 0.86 -6.57
C ILE A 316 14.78 1.36 -7.96
N ILE A 317 14.97 2.64 -8.26
CA ILE A 317 14.69 3.18 -9.60
C ILE A 317 15.57 2.55 -10.66
N ASP A 318 16.87 2.40 -10.39
CA ASP A 318 17.83 1.77 -11.31
C ASP A 318 17.45 0.28 -11.56
N ALA A 319 17.10 -0.46 -10.51
CA ALA A 319 16.60 -1.83 -10.61
C ALA A 319 15.27 -1.92 -11.39
N THR A 320 14.35 -0.99 -11.16
CA THR A 320 13.06 -0.93 -11.88
C THR A 320 13.27 -0.66 -13.35
N GLN A 321 14.16 0.27 -13.70
CA GLN A 321 14.54 0.58 -15.08
C GLN A 321 15.31 -0.58 -15.76
N TYR A 322 16.08 -1.35 -15.01
CA TYR A 322 16.69 -2.57 -15.53
C TYR A 322 15.63 -3.63 -15.85
N ALA A 323 14.64 -3.80 -14.98
CA ALA A 323 13.54 -4.75 -15.17
C ALA A 323 12.56 -4.34 -16.27
N SER A 324 12.46 -3.05 -16.62
CA SER A 324 11.61 -2.57 -17.73
C SER A 324 12.06 -3.12 -19.09
N LYS A 325 13.35 -3.43 -19.22
CA LYS A 325 13.92 -3.97 -20.46
C LYS A 325 13.58 -5.46 -20.60
N THR A 326 12.87 -5.81 -21.66
CA THR A 326 12.40 -7.18 -21.89
C THR A 326 13.52 -8.19 -22.05
N GLU A 327 14.67 -7.78 -22.59
CA GLU A 327 15.86 -8.61 -22.74
C GLU A 327 16.46 -9.10 -21.42
N ASN A 328 16.26 -8.36 -20.33
CA ASN A 328 16.79 -8.71 -18.99
C ASN A 328 15.88 -9.68 -18.22
N ARG A 329 14.63 -9.87 -18.65
CA ARG A 329 13.59 -10.53 -17.84
C ARG A 329 13.82 -12.01 -17.62
N LYS A 330 14.55 -12.70 -18.50
CA LYS A 330 14.93 -14.11 -18.28
C LYS A 330 15.96 -14.24 -17.16
N GLU A 331 17.02 -13.46 -17.22
CA GLU A 331 18.05 -13.41 -16.18
C GLU A 331 17.44 -13.05 -14.82
N ILE A 332 16.55 -12.05 -14.81
CA ILE A 332 15.83 -11.66 -13.61
C ILE A 332 14.97 -12.82 -13.07
N ALA A 333 14.26 -13.56 -13.94
CA ALA A 333 13.47 -14.71 -13.53
C ALA A 333 14.31 -15.77 -12.81
N GLU A 334 15.50 -16.06 -13.32
CA GLU A 334 16.45 -16.97 -12.67
C GLU A 334 16.91 -16.42 -11.31
N ALA A 335 17.26 -15.14 -11.24
CA ALA A 335 17.78 -14.50 -10.02
C ALA A 335 16.76 -14.46 -8.87
N ILE A 336 15.46 -14.26 -9.15
CA ILE A 336 14.42 -14.09 -8.12
C ILE A 336 13.62 -15.36 -7.83
N SER A 337 13.75 -16.43 -8.61
CA SER A 337 13.03 -17.69 -8.44
C SER A 337 13.42 -18.52 -7.19
N PRO A 338 14.68 -18.46 -6.67
CA PRO A 338 15.14 -19.30 -5.55
C PRO A 338 14.26 -19.21 -4.29
N THR A 339 14.46 -20.21 -3.39
CA THR A 339 13.64 -20.39 -2.17
C THR A 339 13.71 -19.21 -1.21
N ASN A 340 14.82 -18.50 -1.15
CA ASN A 340 14.99 -17.29 -0.33
C ASN A 340 14.22 -16.09 -0.87
N TYR A 341 13.79 -16.12 -2.14
CA TYR A 341 13.03 -15.08 -2.81
C TYR A 341 11.60 -15.55 -3.11
N LEU A 342 11.25 -15.79 -4.38
CA LEU A 342 9.88 -16.17 -4.75
C LEU A 342 9.51 -17.59 -4.36
N ASN A 343 10.48 -18.51 -4.32
CA ASN A 343 10.23 -19.94 -4.14
C ASN A 343 9.25 -20.50 -5.18
N GLN A 344 9.53 -20.23 -6.45
CA GLN A 344 8.71 -20.63 -7.58
C GLN A 344 9.55 -21.31 -8.68
N PRO A 345 8.98 -22.22 -9.46
CA PRO A 345 9.67 -22.76 -10.62
C PRO A 345 10.06 -21.64 -11.60
N VAL A 346 11.32 -21.64 -12.05
CA VAL A 346 11.82 -20.65 -13.04
C VAL A 346 10.89 -20.51 -14.25
N PRO A 347 10.37 -21.59 -14.88
CA PRO A 347 9.49 -21.45 -16.04
C PRO A 347 8.18 -20.73 -15.73
N VAL A 348 7.68 -20.77 -14.48
CA VAL A 348 6.49 -20.04 -14.07
C VAL A 348 6.78 -18.55 -13.98
N VAL A 349 7.91 -18.18 -13.37
CA VAL A 349 8.33 -16.78 -13.25
C VAL A 349 8.69 -16.20 -14.62
N GLU A 350 9.40 -16.98 -15.47
CA GLU A 350 9.76 -16.58 -16.84
C GLU A 350 8.52 -16.28 -17.69
N GLN A 351 7.49 -17.15 -17.65
CA GLN A 351 6.23 -16.92 -18.38
C GLN A 351 5.57 -15.59 -18.00
N VAL A 352 5.65 -15.22 -16.73
CA VAL A 352 5.09 -13.95 -16.24
C VAL A 352 5.93 -12.78 -16.75
N LEU A 353 7.24 -12.80 -16.48
CA LEU A 353 8.11 -11.66 -16.76
C LEU A 353 8.28 -11.40 -18.26
N THR A 354 8.33 -12.46 -19.09
CA THR A 354 8.46 -12.31 -20.56
C THR A 354 7.12 -12.07 -21.24
N GLY A 355 6.00 -12.34 -20.56
CA GLY A 355 4.65 -12.24 -21.13
C GLY A 355 4.32 -13.32 -22.16
N ARG A 356 5.16 -14.35 -22.32
CA ARG A 356 4.87 -15.53 -23.15
C ARG A 356 4.40 -16.68 -22.27
N TYR A 357 3.09 -16.89 -22.18
CA TYR A 357 2.50 -17.78 -21.20
C TYR A 357 1.33 -18.62 -21.73
N ALA A 358 1.10 -19.79 -21.10
CA ALA A 358 -0.10 -20.58 -21.30
C ALA A 358 -1.26 -19.95 -20.52
N ASP A 359 -2.44 -19.79 -21.15
CA ASP A 359 -3.60 -19.18 -20.53
C ASP A 359 -4.49 -20.17 -19.72
N GLY A 360 -4.23 -21.47 -19.86
CA GLY A 360 -5.06 -22.53 -19.27
C GLY A 360 -6.27 -22.89 -20.11
N LEU A 361 -6.50 -22.22 -21.24
CA LEU A 361 -7.60 -22.47 -22.19
C LEU A 361 -7.14 -23.14 -23.49
N GLY A 362 -5.87 -23.52 -23.55
CA GLY A 362 -5.26 -24.21 -24.68
C GLY A 362 -4.44 -23.31 -25.60
N ALA A 363 -4.32 -22.03 -25.32
CA ALA A 363 -3.51 -21.11 -26.10
C ALA A 363 -2.22 -20.68 -25.37
N ILE A 364 -1.20 -20.36 -26.18
CA ILE A 364 -0.01 -19.64 -25.73
C ILE A 364 -0.20 -18.18 -26.13
N GLN A 365 -0.24 -17.34 -25.15
CA GLN A 365 -0.35 -15.89 -25.30
C GLN A 365 1.04 -15.24 -25.39
N ASN A 366 1.12 -14.09 -26.05
CA ASN A 366 2.32 -13.27 -26.11
C ASN A 366 1.95 -11.80 -25.80
N VAL A 367 2.09 -11.43 -24.55
CA VAL A 367 1.74 -10.11 -24.01
C VAL A 367 2.95 -9.62 -23.20
N PRO A 368 3.97 -9.01 -23.85
CA PRO A 368 5.23 -8.63 -23.19
C PRO A 368 5.07 -7.69 -22.00
N ASP A 369 4.02 -6.87 -22.02
CA ASP A 369 3.63 -5.94 -20.97
C ASP A 369 2.56 -6.52 -20.01
N ARG A 370 2.40 -7.87 -19.95
CA ARG A 370 1.56 -8.54 -18.93
C ARG A 370 1.89 -8.05 -17.54
N ILE A 371 3.18 -7.91 -17.23
CA ILE A 371 3.75 -7.11 -16.15
C ILE A 371 4.77 -6.18 -16.76
N ASP A 372 4.81 -4.93 -16.28
CA ASP A 372 5.84 -3.99 -16.69
C ASP A 372 6.34 -3.18 -15.49
N PHE A 373 7.43 -2.44 -15.68
CA PHE A 373 8.18 -1.80 -14.62
C PHE A 373 8.40 -0.33 -14.97
N ASP A 374 7.61 0.55 -14.32
CA ASP A 374 7.70 2.00 -14.46
C ASP A 374 7.79 2.60 -13.04
N PRO A 375 8.91 3.25 -12.68
CA PRO A 375 9.09 3.76 -11.31
C PRO A 375 8.30 5.03 -11.01
N PHE A 376 7.70 5.70 -12.01
CA PHE A 376 7.10 7.00 -11.80
C PHE A 376 5.76 6.94 -11.07
N PRO A 377 5.63 7.53 -9.87
CA PRO A 377 4.40 7.51 -9.07
C PRO A 377 3.46 8.64 -9.49
N TRP A 378 2.66 8.42 -10.54
CA TRP A 378 1.69 9.40 -11.03
C TRP A 378 0.69 9.78 -9.93
N HIS A 379 0.56 11.07 -9.61
CA HIS A 379 -0.45 11.57 -8.66
C HIS A 379 -1.87 11.19 -9.10
N SER A 380 -2.15 11.18 -10.41
CA SER A 380 -3.44 10.75 -10.94
C SER A 380 -3.80 9.31 -10.60
N MET A 381 -2.83 8.41 -10.42
CA MET A 381 -3.08 7.04 -9.92
C MET A 381 -3.52 7.05 -8.45
N GLY A 382 -2.84 7.86 -7.62
CA GLY A 382 -3.22 8.06 -6.22
C GLY A 382 -4.64 8.62 -6.08
N VAL A 383 -4.97 9.63 -6.88
CA VAL A 383 -6.33 10.21 -6.91
C VAL A 383 -7.36 9.15 -7.30
N TRP A 384 -7.11 8.32 -8.33
CA TRP A 384 -8.03 7.24 -8.69
C TRP A 384 -8.23 6.24 -7.55
N ILE A 385 -7.14 5.80 -6.91
CA ILE A 385 -7.22 4.87 -5.78
C ILE A 385 -8.08 5.45 -4.65
N LEU A 386 -7.88 6.70 -4.30
CA LEU A 386 -8.69 7.39 -3.28
C LEU A 386 -10.17 7.46 -3.68
N THR A 387 -10.49 7.66 -4.96
CA THR A 387 -11.89 7.60 -5.45
C THR A 387 -12.50 6.22 -5.27
N GLN A 388 -11.74 5.14 -5.47
CA GLN A 388 -12.24 3.78 -5.23
C GLN A 388 -12.35 3.48 -3.73
N MET A 389 -11.42 3.97 -2.90
CA MET A 389 -11.55 3.88 -1.45
C MET A 389 -12.84 4.59 -0.96
N LYS A 390 -13.17 5.76 -1.51
CA LYS A 390 -14.43 6.47 -1.21
C LYS A 390 -15.64 5.68 -1.75
N ARG A 391 -15.60 5.27 -3.02
CA ARG A 391 -16.69 4.52 -3.67
C ARG A 391 -17.11 3.28 -2.89
N TRP A 392 -16.16 2.58 -2.28
CA TRP A 392 -16.40 1.31 -1.59
C TRP A 392 -16.46 1.44 -0.06
N GLY A 393 -16.50 2.68 0.48
CA GLY A 393 -16.65 2.93 1.91
C GLY A 393 -15.43 2.56 2.76
N TYR A 394 -14.22 2.59 2.19
CA TYR A 394 -12.96 2.48 2.93
C TYR A 394 -12.52 3.82 3.54
N ILE A 395 -13.11 4.91 3.07
CA ILE A 395 -12.95 6.27 3.59
C ILE A 395 -14.33 6.89 3.73
N ASP A 396 -14.73 7.24 4.94
CA ASP A 396 -16.03 7.86 5.29
C ASP A 396 -15.95 9.38 5.26
N LYS A 397 -14.75 9.93 5.45
CA LYS A 397 -14.51 11.36 5.58
C LYS A 397 -14.36 12.00 4.22
N ASP A 398 -14.65 13.30 4.15
CA ASP A 398 -14.28 14.11 3.00
C ASP A 398 -12.79 14.37 3.05
N ILE A 399 -12.12 14.17 1.93
CA ILE A 399 -10.69 14.33 1.77
C ILE A 399 -10.39 15.19 0.55
N ASP A 400 -9.28 15.91 0.60
CA ASP A 400 -8.69 16.51 -0.58
C ASP A 400 -7.85 15.44 -1.32
N TYR A 401 -8.41 14.88 -2.38
CA TYR A 401 -7.79 13.79 -3.16
C TYR A 401 -6.41 14.15 -3.70
N HIS A 402 -6.27 15.39 -4.21
CA HIS A 402 -5.01 15.84 -4.78
C HIS A 402 -3.95 16.01 -3.69
N LYS A 403 -4.30 16.70 -2.62
CA LYS A 403 -3.39 16.93 -1.51
C LYS A 403 -2.89 15.61 -0.91
N VAL A 404 -3.77 14.65 -0.68
CA VAL A 404 -3.38 13.34 -0.13
C VAL A 404 -2.50 12.57 -1.13
N ALA A 405 -2.84 12.55 -2.42
CA ALA A 405 -2.03 11.90 -3.43
C ALA A 405 -0.64 12.53 -3.54
N GLU A 406 -0.52 13.85 -3.55
CA GLU A 406 0.74 14.58 -3.63
C GLU A 406 1.62 14.44 -2.38
N GLN A 407 1.00 14.28 -1.21
CA GLN A 407 1.72 14.03 0.04
C GLN A 407 2.35 12.63 0.11
N VAL A 408 1.70 11.64 -0.48
CA VAL A 408 2.10 10.24 -0.39
C VAL A 408 2.93 9.80 -1.59
N TYR A 409 2.54 10.19 -2.80
CA TYR A 409 3.20 9.82 -4.05
C TYR A 409 4.24 10.88 -4.41
N LEU A 410 5.52 10.61 -4.11
CA LEU A 410 6.59 11.60 -4.27
C LEU A 410 7.12 11.67 -5.70
N ALA A 411 6.28 12.11 -6.63
CA ALA A 411 6.61 12.21 -8.05
C ALA A 411 7.83 13.13 -8.33
N SER A 412 8.02 14.18 -7.51
CA SER A 412 9.18 15.07 -7.60
C SER A 412 10.49 14.35 -7.29
N ASP A 413 10.50 13.47 -6.29
CA ASP A 413 11.70 12.73 -5.88
C ASP A 413 12.04 11.68 -6.94
N ALA A 414 11.02 10.94 -7.44
CA ALA A 414 11.20 10.02 -8.55
C ALA A 414 11.75 10.72 -9.79
N SER A 415 11.14 11.84 -10.19
CA SER A 415 11.57 12.63 -11.35
C SER A 415 13.03 13.07 -11.24
N LYS A 416 13.42 13.58 -10.08
CA LYS A 416 14.80 14.02 -9.86
C LYS A 416 15.76 12.84 -9.93
N VAL A 417 15.49 11.72 -9.25
CA VAL A 417 16.37 10.55 -9.29
C VAL A 417 16.45 9.95 -10.69
N MET A 418 15.33 9.86 -11.40
CA MET A 418 15.33 9.39 -12.80
C MET A 418 16.24 10.28 -13.66
N THR A 419 16.11 11.59 -13.54
CA THR A 419 16.94 12.55 -14.27
C THR A 419 18.42 12.43 -13.90
N ASP A 420 18.75 12.32 -12.60
CA ASP A 420 20.12 12.16 -12.11
C ASP A 420 20.79 10.87 -12.63
N LEU A 421 19.98 9.82 -12.84
CA LEU A 421 20.43 8.54 -13.40
C LEU A 421 20.41 8.50 -14.93
N GLY A 422 19.99 9.58 -15.59
CA GLY A 422 19.90 9.67 -17.05
C GLY A 422 18.70 8.95 -17.66
N TYR A 423 17.68 8.64 -16.87
CA TYR A 423 16.41 8.07 -17.33
C TYR A 423 15.39 9.14 -17.72
N PRO A 424 14.53 8.88 -18.71
CA PRO A 424 13.45 9.80 -19.04
C PRO A 424 12.49 9.94 -17.87
N SER A 425 12.07 11.16 -17.59
CA SER A 425 11.08 11.49 -16.56
C SER A 425 9.95 12.30 -17.16
N PRO A 426 8.68 12.05 -16.76
CA PRO A 426 7.55 12.84 -17.20
C PRO A 426 7.61 14.29 -16.69
N ASP A 427 7.21 15.25 -17.55
CA ASP A 427 7.10 16.66 -17.18
C ASP A 427 5.85 16.97 -16.34
N LYS A 428 4.89 16.05 -16.31
CA LYS A 428 3.62 16.18 -15.59
C LYS A 428 3.45 15.01 -14.63
N THR A 429 2.71 15.25 -13.55
CA THR A 429 2.40 14.25 -12.53
C THR A 429 0.94 13.75 -12.60
N TYR A 430 0.15 14.36 -13.46
CA TYR A 430 -1.25 14.01 -13.72
C TYR A 430 -1.47 13.68 -15.19
N LYS A 431 -2.24 12.62 -15.44
CA LYS A 431 -2.71 12.23 -16.76
C LYS A 431 -4.13 11.65 -16.67
N LEU A 432 -4.84 11.66 -17.81
CA LEU A 432 -6.10 10.92 -17.93
C LEU A 432 -5.81 9.42 -17.94
N HIS A 433 -6.74 8.63 -17.40
CA HIS A 433 -6.70 7.18 -17.46
C HIS A 433 -7.99 6.65 -18.09
N THR A 434 -7.89 5.52 -18.78
CA THR A 434 -9.04 4.80 -19.33
C THR A 434 -9.18 3.46 -18.62
N ILE A 435 -10.30 3.25 -17.93
CA ILE A 435 -10.59 2.03 -17.18
C ILE A 435 -11.87 1.41 -17.74
N MET A 436 -11.79 0.23 -18.36
CA MET A 436 -12.90 -0.44 -19.03
C MET A 436 -13.67 0.50 -19.96
N GLY A 437 -12.94 1.30 -20.74
CA GLY A 437 -13.51 2.27 -21.68
C GLY A 437 -14.05 3.57 -21.06
N LYS A 438 -14.03 3.73 -19.74
CA LYS A 438 -14.42 4.98 -19.05
C LYS A 438 -13.18 5.83 -18.80
N THR A 439 -13.25 7.10 -19.20
CA THR A 439 -12.18 8.06 -18.92
C THR A 439 -12.28 8.57 -17.49
N PHE A 440 -11.19 8.43 -16.75
CA PHE A 440 -10.97 9.08 -15.46
C PHE A 440 -10.20 10.38 -15.65
N ASN A 441 -10.84 11.49 -15.29
CA ASN A 441 -10.22 12.79 -15.21
C ASN A 441 -9.85 13.08 -13.74
N PRO A 442 -8.56 13.14 -13.38
CA PRO A 442 -8.15 13.40 -12.01
C PRO A 442 -8.54 14.79 -11.51
N ALA A 443 -8.88 15.73 -12.39
CA ALA A 443 -9.38 17.06 -11.99
C ALA A 443 -10.82 17.02 -11.42
N GLU A 444 -11.55 15.93 -11.64
CA GLU A 444 -12.97 15.80 -11.26
C GLU A 444 -13.23 14.50 -10.48
N PRO A 445 -12.51 14.23 -9.38
CA PRO A 445 -12.60 12.95 -8.67
C PRO A 445 -13.99 12.68 -8.07
N GLU A 446 -14.64 13.69 -7.53
CA GLU A 446 -15.99 13.59 -6.96
C GLU A 446 -17.03 13.22 -8.03
N ALA A 447 -16.97 13.89 -9.19
CA ALA A 447 -17.86 13.60 -10.31
C ALA A 447 -17.69 12.14 -10.77
N TYR A 448 -16.45 11.65 -10.79
CA TYR A 448 -16.16 10.26 -11.13
C TYR A 448 -16.78 9.27 -10.12
N VAL A 449 -16.62 9.49 -8.81
CA VAL A 449 -17.26 8.67 -7.76
C VAL A 449 -18.78 8.66 -7.92
N ASN A 450 -19.36 9.83 -8.21
CA ASN A 450 -20.81 9.99 -8.35
C ASN A 450 -21.39 9.39 -9.64
N SER A 451 -20.55 9.14 -10.65
CA SER A 451 -20.98 8.55 -11.92
C SER A 451 -21.36 7.06 -11.85
N PHE A 452 -21.00 6.37 -10.76
CA PHE A 452 -21.23 4.93 -10.62
C PHE A 452 -22.62 4.62 -10.02
N ALA A 453 -23.35 3.72 -10.65
CA ALA A 453 -24.63 3.21 -10.14
C ALA A 453 -24.43 2.29 -8.94
N ILE A 454 -23.38 1.46 -8.94
CA ILE A 454 -23.02 0.55 -7.84
C ILE A 454 -21.89 1.17 -7.03
N LYS A 455 -22.23 1.62 -5.82
CA LYS A 455 -21.32 2.20 -4.84
C LYS A 455 -21.90 2.05 -3.44
N ARG A 456 -21.07 2.12 -2.42
CA ARG A 456 -21.53 2.34 -1.05
C ARG A 456 -21.95 3.81 -0.91
N SER A 457 -23.11 4.04 -0.33
CA SER A 457 -23.63 5.41 -0.07
C SER A 457 -23.04 5.97 1.22
#